data_154489ac70551590c38c7058d27896ca
#
_entry.id   154489ac70551590c38c7058d27896ca
#
_cell.length_a   1.000
_cell.length_b   1.000
_cell.length_c   1.000
_cell.angle_alpha   90.00
_cell.angle_beta   90.00
_cell.angle_gamma   90.00
#
_symmetry.space_group_name_H-M   'P 1'
#
loop_
_entity.id
_entity.type
_entity.pdbx_description
1 polymer ?
#
loop_
_entity_poly.entity_id
_entity_poly.type
_entity_poly.pdbx_seq_one_letter_code
_entity_poly.pdbx_strand_id
1 'polypeptide(L)'
;MALLENLEIDDFSVGSNFLIMSAVLSTRELITSEAYLAGELVSEERHEFIAGVVHAMAGASAVHNTIAVNLVAFLHGHLRGKSCQPFGSDMKLRLNFGADTVFYYPDGMVVCDPTDDATYYRERPVLIIEVLSPETARVDQREKLLAYRTLPSLEVYVLVDQSQCRVTCYRRSTGWTPEFLSGADEVLVVPALGWSIPLREIYERTGLVAG
;
A
#
# COMPACT_ATOMS: atom_id res chain seq x y z
N MET A 1 12.81 40.01 61.39
CA MET A 1 13.62 41.19 61.08
C MET A 1 13.78 41.14 59.58
N ALA A 2 12.87 41.79 58.88
CA ALA A 2 13.02 42.98 58.02
C ALA A 2 13.82 42.68 56.78
N LEU A 3 13.42 42.94 55.58
CA LEU A 3 12.71 44.06 55.01
C LEU A 3 12.08 43.62 53.67
N LEU A 4 10.85 44.05 53.44
CA LEU A 4 10.19 44.20 52.18
C LEU A 4 10.75 45.45 51.50
N GLU A 5 11.14 45.35 50.23
CA GLU A 5 11.23 46.55 49.37
C GLU A 5 10.52 46.34 48.09
N ASN A 6 9.68 47.32 47.82
CA ASN A 6 8.76 47.53 46.70
C ASN A 6 9.47 47.53 45.34
N LEU A 7 8.85 46.91 44.35
CA LEU A 7 9.03 47.30 42.96
C LEU A 7 7.68 47.69 42.38
N GLU A 8 7.62 48.93 41.97
CA GLU A 8 6.51 49.60 41.31
C GLU A 8 6.19 48.93 39.99
N ILE A 9 4.90 48.77 39.75
CA ILE A 9 4.37 48.30 38.49
C ILE A 9 4.09 49.53 37.65
N ASP A 10 4.94 49.76 36.65
CA ASP A 10 4.67 50.72 35.61
C ASP A 10 3.60 50.20 34.65
N ASP A 11 2.57 50.99 34.54
CA ASP A 11 1.41 50.88 33.68
C ASP A 11 1.83 50.97 32.20
N PHE A 12 1.88 49.84 31.48
CA PHE A 12 1.97 49.81 30.01
C PHE A 12 0.65 49.33 29.44
N SER A 13 -0.21 50.27 29.17
CA SER A 13 -1.35 50.14 28.28
C SER A 13 -0.84 49.80 26.88
N VAL A 14 -0.95 48.52 26.48
CA VAL A 14 -0.79 48.09 25.08
C VAL A 14 -2.06 47.37 24.67
N GLY A 15 -2.65 47.96 23.65
CA GLY A 15 -3.95 47.65 23.09
C GLY A 15 -4.19 46.16 22.78
N SER A 16 -5.38 45.77 23.08
CA SER A 16 -6.05 44.54 22.70
C SER A 16 -5.96 44.29 21.21
N ASN A 17 -5.12 43.36 20.81
CA ASN A 17 -5.29 42.60 19.58
C ASN A 17 -4.87 41.14 19.86
N PHE A 18 -5.67 40.48 20.68
CA PHE A 18 -5.68 39.02 20.68
C PHE A 18 -6.29 38.59 19.34
N LEU A 19 -5.42 38.43 18.34
CA LEU A 19 -5.75 37.64 17.16
C LEU A 19 -6.00 36.21 17.66
N ILE A 20 -7.27 35.89 17.88
CA ILE A 20 -7.75 34.52 17.97
C ILE A 20 -7.46 33.95 16.59
N MET A 21 -6.32 33.27 16.44
CA MET A 21 -6.14 32.29 15.40
C MET A 21 -7.17 31.18 15.67
N SER A 22 -8.39 31.42 15.18
CA SER A 22 -9.35 30.37 14.97
C SER A 22 -8.66 29.38 14.01
N ALA A 23 -8.06 28.34 14.56
CA ALA A 23 -7.73 27.17 13.79
C ALA A 23 -9.07 26.66 13.24
N VAL A 24 -9.37 27.02 12.01
CA VAL A 24 -10.38 26.36 11.21
C VAL A 24 -9.88 24.93 11.09
N LEU A 25 -10.28 24.08 12.02
CA LEU A 25 -10.31 22.64 11.80
C LEU A 25 -11.23 22.48 10.61
N SER A 26 -10.65 22.43 9.42
CA SER A 26 -11.30 21.92 8.23
C SER A 26 -11.75 20.51 8.60
N THR A 27 -13.01 20.38 8.99
CA THR A 27 -13.67 19.07 9.06
C THR A 27 -13.66 18.58 7.63
N ARG A 28 -12.64 17.76 7.26
CA ARG A 28 -12.71 17.00 6.03
C ARG A 28 -14.00 16.19 6.14
N GLU A 29 -14.97 16.49 5.30
CA GLU A 29 -16.15 15.66 5.17
C GLU A 29 -15.67 14.28 4.74
N LEU A 30 -15.91 13.27 5.58
CA LEU A 30 -15.64 11.88 5.24
C LEU A 30 -16.63 11.47 4.16
N ILE A 31 -16.15 10.90 3.08
CA ILE A 31 -17.00 10.39 2.01
C ILE A 31 -17.31 8.90 2.25
N THR A 32 -18.40 8.42 1.68
CA THR A 32 -18.75 6.99 1.74
C THR A 32 -17.93 6.19 0.73
N SER A 33 -17.81 4.88 0.94
CA SER A 33 -17.18 3.96 0.00
C SER A 33 -17.87 3.97 -1.37
N GLU A 34 -19.19 4.12 -1.41
CA GLU A 34 -19.97 4.21 -2.66
C GLU A 34 -19.67 5.52 -3.41
N ALA A 35 -19.60 6.64 -2.70
CA ALA A 35 -19.23 7.95 -3.29
C ALA A 35 -17.79 7.92 -3.84
N TYR A 36 -16.86 7.30 -3.11
CA TYR A 36 -15.50 7.08 -3.58
C TYR A 36 -15.48 6.23 -4.87
N LEU A 37 -16.14 5.07 -4.89
CA LEU A 37 -16.16 4.20 -6.07
C LEU A 37 -16.78 4.90 -7.28
N ALA A 38 -17.85 5.69 -7.08
CA ALA A 38 -18.46 6.48 -8.16
C ALA A 38 -17.50 7.58 -8.67
N GLY A 39 -16.77 8.24 -7.77
CA GLY A 39 -15.77 9.26 -8.11
C GLY A 39 -14.60 8.67 -8.92
N GLU A 40 -14.08 7.50 -8.54
CA GLU A 40 -12.99 6.82 -9.24
C GLU A 40 -13.33 6.44 -10.70
N LEU A 41 -14.62 6.24 -11.04
CA LEU A 41 -15.02 5.92 -12.42
C LEU A 41 -14.85 7.10 -13.38
N VAL A 42 -14.79 8.31 -12.87
CA VAL A 42 -14.69 9.56 -13.66
C VAL A 42 -13.42 10.34 -13.38
N SER A 43 -12.60 9.86 -12.44
CA SER A 43 -11.33 10.49 -12.10
C SER A 43 -10.26 10.20 -13.14
N GLU A 44 -9.44 11.21 -13.46
CA GLU A 44 -8.25 11.05 -14.31
C GLU A 44 -7.05 10.49 -13.52
N GLU A 45 -7.08 10.61 -12.19
CA GLU A 45 -6.05 10.11 -11.27
C GLU A 45 -6.62 9.03 -10.36
N ARG A 46 -5.77 8.09 -9.95
CA ARG A 46 -6.14 7.05 -8.99
C ARG A 46 -5.95 7.53 -7.56
N HIS A 47 -6.85 7.09 -6.69
CA HIS A 47 -6.81 7.43 -5.27
C HIS A 47 -7.00 6.19 -4.42
N GLU A 48 -6.20 6.04 -3.37
CA GLU A 48 -6.51 5.13 -2.27
C GLU A 48 -7.59 5.75 -1.38
N PHE A 49 -8.38 4.90 -0.73
CA PHE A 49 -9.44 5.32 0.19
C PHE A 49 -9.22 4.66 1.55
N ILE A 50 -9.13 5.45 2.60
CA ILE A 50 -8.88 4.97 3.95
C ILE A 50 -9.91 5.58 4.90
N ALA A 51 -10.89 4.79 5.32
CA ALA A 51 -11.90 5.17 6.33
C ALA A 51 -12.52 6.56 6.06
N GLY A 52 -12.98 6.82 4.83
CA GLY A 52 -13.63 8.08 4.47
C GLY A 52 -12.69 9.17 3.92
N VAL A 53 -11.39 8.93 3.90
CA VAL A 53 -10.39 9.88 3.37
C VAL A 53 -9.81 9.36 2.07
N VAL A 54 -9.71 10.24 1.08
CA VAL A 54 -9.15 9.96 -0.26
C VAL A 54 -7.71 10.47 -0.33
N HIS A 55 -6.81 9.63 -0.83
CA HIS A 55 -5.39 9.91 -0.99
C HIS A 55 -4.98 9.73 -2.44
N ALA A 56 -4.53 10.79 -3.12
CA ALA A 56 -4.03 10.71 -4.47
C ALA A 56 -2.76 9.82 -4.54
N MET A 57 -2.71 8.98 -5.56
CA MET A 57 -1.54 8.13 -5.81
C MET A 57 -0.51 8.87 -6.64
N ALA A 58 0.76 8.76 -6.26
CA ALA A 58 1.86 9.26 -7.08
C ALA A 58 2.12 8.34 -8.29
N GLY A 59 2.70 8.89 -9.34
CA GLY A 59 3.15 8.11 -10.48
C GLY A 59 4.33 7.19 -10.13
N ALA A 60 4.47 6.08 -10.85
CA ALA A 60 5.55 5.12 -10.66
C ALA A 60 6.78 5.44 -11.52
N SER A 61 7.98 5.08 -11.03
CA SER A 61 9.22 5.13 -11.83
C SER A 61 9.21 4.07 -12.93
N ALA A 62 10.04 4.22 -13.95
CA ALA A 62 10.19 3.21 -15.01
C ALA A 62 10.64 1.86 -14.43
N VAL A 63 11.56 1.85 -13.46
CA VAL A 63 12.02 0.63 -12.80
C VAL A 63 10.89 -0.05 -12.03
N HIS A 64 10.13 0.71 -11.24
CA HIS A 64 8.96 0.21 -10.53
C HIS A 64 7.96 -0.45 -11.49
N ASN A 65 7.60 0.26 -12.55
CA ASN A 65 6.67 -0.25 -13.55
C ASN A 65 7.19 -1.53 -14.25
N THR A 66 8.50 -1.56 -14.60
CA THR A 66 9.11 -2.75 -15.22
C THR A 66 9.00 -3.97 -14.30
N ILE A 67 9.31 -3.82 -13.00
CA ILE A 67 9.19 -4.90 -12.01
C ILE A 67 7.74 -5.38 -11.90
N ALA A 68 6.77 -4.46 -11.78
CA ALA A 68 5.35 -4.80 -11.67
C ALA A 68 4.86 -5.55 -12.92
N VAL A 69 5.23 -5.09 -14.11
CA VAL A 69 4.89 -5.74 -15.39
C VAL A 69 5.51 -7.14 -15.48
N ASN A 70 6.79 -7.32 -15.14
CA ASN A 70 7.44 -8.63 -15.13
C ASN A 70 6.67 -9.62 -14.25
N LEU A 71 6.39 -9.24 -13.00
CA LEU A 71 5.67 -10.08 -12.04
C LEU A 71 4.27 -10.48 -12.54
N VAL A 72 3.49 -9.51 -13.01
CA VAL A 72 2.13 -9.79 -13.51
C VAL A 72 2.16 -10.65 -14.78
N ALA A 73 3.12 -10.43 -15.69
CA ALA A 73 3.27 -11.22 -16.91
C ALA A 73 3.61 -12.68 -16.60
N PHE A 74 4.57 -12.94 -15.70
CA PHE A 74 4.94 -14.30 -15.28
C PHE A 74 3.78 -15.00 -14.56
N LEU A 75 3.08 -14.30 -13.65
CA LEU A 75 1.88 -14.85 -13.00
C LEU A 75 0.79 -15.17 -14.00
N HIS A 76 0.52 -14.28 -14.96
CA HIS A 76 -0.49 -14.52 -15.99
C HIS A 76 -0.13 -15.72 -16.85
N GLY A 77 1.14 -15.85 -17.26
CA GLY A 77 1.61 -17.01 -18.02
C GLY A 77 1.43 -18.32 -17.26
N HIS A 78 1.82 -18.35 -15.98
CA HIS A 78 1.71 -19.51 -15.11
C HIS A 78 0.27 -19.93 -14.81
N LEU A 79 -0.61 -18.95 -14.61
CA LEU A 79 -2.00 -19.18 -14.19
C LEU A 79 -2.96 -19.40 -15.37
N ARG A 80 -2.48 -19.32 -16.61
CA ARG A 80 -3.31 -19.56 -17.81
C ARG A 80 -3.97 -20.94 -17.75
N GLY A 81 -5.29 -20.97 -17.89
CA GLY A 81 -6.10 -22.19 -17.83
C GLY A 81 -6.32 -22.75 -16.41
N LYS A 82 -5.88 -22.05 -15.37
CA LYS A 82 -6.18 -22.36 -13.96
C LYS A 82 -7.31 -21.50 -13.42
N SER A 83 -7.83 -21.82 -12.24
CA SER A 83 -8.92 -21.08 -11.58
C SER A 83 -8.50 -19.73 -11.01
N CYS A 84 -7.20 -19.54 -10.71
CA CYS A 84 -6.69 -18.30 -10.13
C CYS A 84 -6.44 -17.25 -11.21
N GLN A 85 -6.75 -16.00 -10.92
CA GLN A 85 -6.59 -14.86 -11.82
C GLN A 85 -5.63 -13.82 -11.22
N PRO A 86 -4.58 -13.39 -11.95
CA PRO A 86 -3.74 -12.27 -11.56
C PRO A 86 -4.36 -10.94 -11.99
N PHE A 87 -4.13 -9.91 -11.20
CA PHE A 87 -4.50 -8.51 -11.45
C PHE A 87 -3.28 -7.61 -11.24
N GLY A 88 -3.18 -6.55 -12.01
CA GLY A 88 -2.18 -5.50 -11.86
C GLY A 88 -2.71 -4.29 -11.10
N SER A 89 -1.96 -3.21 -11.14
CA SER A 89 -2.11 -2.00 -10.32
C SER A 89 -3.39 -1.18 -10.57
N ASP A 90 -4.25 -1.57 -11.50
CA ASP A 90 -5.55 -0.90 -11.73
C ASP A 90 -6.72 -1.56 -11.01
N MET A 91 -6.51 -2.72 -10.40
CA MET A 91 -7.55 -3.42 -9.64
C MET A 91 -7.43 -3.10 -8.16
N LYS A 92 -8.51 -2.53 -7.61
CA LYS A 92 -8.59 -2.22 -6.18
C LYS A 92 -8.67 -3.48 -5.34
N LEU A 93 -8.08 -3.42 -4.16
CA LEU A 93 -8.30 -4.37 -3.07
C LEU A 93 -9.15 -3.68 -2.00
N ARG A 94 -10.31 -4.24 -1.69
CA ARG A 94 -11.17 -3.80 -0.61
C ARG A 94 -10.87 -4.56 0.67
N LEU A 95 -10.73 -3.82 1.77
CA LEU A 95 -10.65 -4.36 3.13
C LEU A 95 -11.73 -3.73 3.99
N ASN A 96 -12.27 -4.50 4.94
CA ASN A 96 -13.27 -4.02 5.89
C ASN A 96 -12.76 -4.21 7.31
N PHE A 97 -12.79 -3.13 8.11
CA PHE A 97 -12.39 -3.08 9.51
C PHE A 97 -13.58 -2.61 10.36
N GLY A 98 -14.43 -3.53 10.77
CA GLY A 98 -15.69 -3.16 11.43
C GLY A 98 -16.59 -2.33 10.51
N ALA A 99 -16.80 -1.05 10.85
CA ALA A 99 -17.58 -0.11 10.04
C ALA A 99 -16.76 0.58 8.95
N ASP A 100 -15.43 0.55 9.05
CA ASP A 100 -14.53 1.25 8.14
C ASP A 100 -14.20 0.38 6.92
N THR A 101 -14.18 1.02 5.76
CA THR A 101 -13.73 0.41 4.50
C THR A 101 -12.45 1.07 4.03
N VAL A 102 -11.55 0.26 3.48
CA VAL A 102 -10.29 0.71 2.87
C VAL A 102 -10.19 0.15 1.46
N PHE A 103 -9.73 0.97 0.52
CA PHE A 103 -9.34 0.53 -0.82
C PHE A 103 -7.90 0.91 -1.09
N TYR A 104 -7.09 -0.11 -1.37
CA TYR A 104 -5.73 0.03 -1.88
C TYR A 104 -5.64 -0.41 -3.34
N TYR A 105 -4.54 -0.03 -4.01
CA TYR A 105 -4.19 -0.52 -5.35
C TYR A 105 -2.85 -1.25 -5.28
N PRO A 106 -2.84 -2.54 -4.95
CA PRO A 106 -1.60 -3.31 -5.00
C PRO A 106 -0.99 -3.33 -6.40
N ASP A 107 0.34 -3.32 -6.52
CA ASP A 107 1.02 -3.44 -7.81
C ASP A 107 0.74 -4.79 -8.49
N GLY A 108 0.45 -5.81 -7.71
CA GLY A 108 -0.03 -7.09 -8.19
C GLY A 108 -0.80 -7.86 -7.13
N MET A 109 -1.81 -8.62 -7.55
CA MET A 109 -2.50 -9.58 -6.68
C MET A 109 -3.02 -10.77 -7.47
N VAL A 110 -3.25 -11.89 -6.77
CA VAL A 110 -3.87 -13.08 -7.34
C VAL A 110 -5.06 -13.48 -6.50
N VAL A 111 -6.20 -13.71 -7.16
CA VAL A 111 -7.44 -14.20 -6.56
C VAL A 111 -7.78 -15.57 -7.13
N CYS A 112 -8.13 -16.52 -6.25
CA CYS A 112 -8.49 -17.88 -6.65
C CYS A 112 -9.97 -18.23 -6.37
N ASP A 113 -10.68 -17.39 -5.63
CA ASP A 113 -12.10 -17.56 -5.32
C ASP A 113 -12.96 -17.03 -6.47
N PRO A 114 -13.69 -17.87 -7.21
CA PRO A 114 -14.50 -17.44 -8.34
C PRO A 114 -15.71 -16.59 -7.92
N THR A 115 -16.06 -16.57 -6.62
CA THR A 115 -17.16 -15.74 -6.10
C THR A 115 -16.70 -14.33 -5.70
N ASP A 116 -15.39 -14.04 -5.81
CA ASP A 116 -14.83 -12.69 -5.67
C ASP A 116 -14.83 -12.01 -7.04
N ASP A 117 -16.01 -11.60 -7.51
CA ASP A 117 -16.29 -11.22 -8.89
C ASP A 117 -16.72 -9.75 -9.05
N ALA A 118 -16.61 -8.92 -8.02
CA ALA A 118 -16.95 -7.49 -8.09
C ALA A 118 -16.22 -6.80 -9.26
N THR A 119 -16.92 -5.94 -10.00
CA THR A 119 -16.36 -5.35 -11.25
C THR A 119 -15.10 -4.51 -11.01
N TYR A 120 -15.03 -3.76 -9.90
CA TYR A 120 -14.00 -2.73 -9.70
C TYR A 120 -13.07 -2.99 -8.51
N TYR A 121 -13.22 -4.11 -7.80
CA TYR A 121 -12.34 -4.46 -6.69
C TYR A 121 -12.34 -5.98 -6.44
N ARG A 122 -11.40 -6.42 -5.61
CA ARG A 122 -11.32 -7.78 -5.06
C ARG A 122 -11.23 -7.71 -3.54
N GLU A 123 -11.60 -8.78 -2.86
CA GLU A 123 -11.62 -8.86 -1.39
C GLU A 123 -10.85 -10.06 -0.84
N ARG A 124 -10.60 -11.07 -1.67
CA ARG A 124 -10.05 -12.36 -1.23
C ARG A 124 -8.80 -12.80 -2.01
N PRO A 125 -7.75 -11.95 -2.06
CA PRO A 125 -6.50 -12.35 -2.69
C PRO A 125 -5.79 -13.44 -1.88
N VAL A 126 -5.07 -14.33 -2.57
CA VAL A 126 -4.15 -15.31 -1.98
C VAL A 126 -2.70 -14.82 -1.99
N LEU A 127 -2.39 -13.90 -2.90
CA LEU A 127 -1.09 -13.24 -3.05
C LEU A 127 -1.32 -11.75 -3.26
N ILE A 128 -0.53 -10.93 -2.55
CA ILE A 128 -0.42 -9.48 -2.79
C ILE A 128 1.05 -9.15 -3.00
N ILE A 129 1.33 -8.25 -3.95
CA ILE A 129 2.67 -7.77 -4.29
C ILE A 129 2.66 -6.25 -4.28
N GLU A 130 3.64 -5.64 -3.60
CA GLU A 130 3.94 -4.21 -3.66
C GLU A 130 5.39 -4.00 -4.09
N VAL A 131 5.61 -3.10 -5.03
CA VAL A 131 6.94 -2.66 -5.43
C VAL A 131 7.27 -1.40 -4.65
N LEU A 132 8.27 -1.46 -3.78
CA LEU A 132 8.60 -0.37 -2.86
C LEU A 132 9.18 0.83 -3.59
N SER A 133 8.55 1.99 -3.43
CA SER A 133 9.16 3.29 -3.72
C SER A 133 9.75 3.92 -2.45
N PRO A 134 10.66 4.88 -2.55
CA PRO A 134 11.16 5.60 -1.37
C PRO A 134 10.04 6.26 -0.55
N GLU A 135 8.97 6.69 -1.23
CA GLU A 135 7.82 7.37 -0.64
C GLU A 135 6.89 6.40 0.09
N THR A 136 6.65 5.20 -0.45
CA THR A 136 5.66 4.25 0.07
C THR A 136 6.26 3.18 0.97
N ALA A 137 7.56 2.94 0.92
CA ALA A 137 8.23 1.82 1.60
C ALA A 137 7.84 1.65 3.08
N ARG A 138 7.72 2.75 3.84
CA ARG A 138 7.33 2.69 5.25
C ARG A 138 5.87 2.26 5.44
N VAL A 139 4.97 2.76 4.59
CA VAL A 139 3.54 2.43 4.61
C VAL A 139 3.34 0.97 4.23
N ASP A 140 3.95 0.54 3.12
CA ASP A 140 3.85 -0.83 2.61
C ASP A 140 4.42 -1.86 3.60
N GLN A 141 5.55 -1.55 4.24
CA GLN A 141 6.21 -2.44 5.19
C GLN A 141 5.49 -2.57 6.54
N ARG A 142 4.71 -1.59 6.95
CA ARG A 142 4.09 -1.57 8.28
C ARG A 142 2.58 -1.50 8.24
N GLU A 143 2.02 -0.46 7.64
CA GLU A 143 0.58 -0.20 7.69
C GLU A 143 -0.18 -1.19 6.81
N LYS A 144 0.23 -1.34 5.54
CA LYS A 144 -0.39 -2.30 4.63
C LYS A 144 -0.18 -3.75 5.08
N LEU A 145 1.01 -4.11 5.61
CA LEU A 145 1.23 -5.45 6.18
C LEU A 145 0.23 -5.76 7.29
N LEU A 146 0.00 -4.81 8.23
CA LEU A 146 -0.98 -5.00 9.31
C LEU A 146 -2.40 -5.13 8.77
N ALA A 147 -2.75 -4.34 7.77
CA ALA A 147 -4.04 -4.41 7.09
C ALA A 147 -4.23 -5.73 6.33
N TYR A 148 -3.28 -6.10 5.48
CA TYR A 148 -3.38 -7.26 4.61
C TYR A 148 -3.40 -8.59 5.36
N ARG A 149 -2.65 -8.72 6.44
CA ARG A 149 -2.65 -9.95 7.27
C ARG A 149 -4.01 -10.25 7.94
N THR A 150 -4.94 -9.29 7.97
CA THR A 150 -6.32 -9.52 8.43
C THR A 150 -7.17 -10.27 7.43
N LEU A 151 -6.79 -10.30 6.15
CA LEU A 151 -7.50 -11.01 5.10
C LEU A 151 -7.38 -12.54 5.31
N PRO A 152 -8.46 -13.29 5.53
CA PRO A 152 -8.38 -14.72 5.78
C PRO A 152 -7.82 -15.52 4.58
N SER A 153 -8.02 -15.02 3.36
CA SER A 153 -7.59 -15.66 2.11
C SER A 153 -6.11 -15.46 1.80
N LEU A 154 -5.48 -14.41 2.36
CA LEU A 154 -4.11 -14.06 2.01
C LEU A 154 -3.12 -15.07 2.58
N GLU A 155 -2.32 -15.69 1.71
CA GLU A 155 -1.28 -16.64 2.08
C GLU A 155 0.11 -16.02 2.04
N VAL A 156 0.35 -15.09 1.08
CA VAL A 156 1.67 -14.51 0.86
C VAL A 156 1.54 -13.01 0.55
N TYR A 157 2.35 -12.21 1.23
CA TYR A 157 2.58 -10.80 0.91
C TYR A 157 4.04 -10.57 0.54
N VAL A 158 4.28 -9.96 -0.60
CA VAL A 158 5.60 -9.78 -1.21
C VAL A 158 5.90 -8.32 -1.38
N LEU A 159 7.05 -7.88 -0.89
CA LEU A 159 7.61 -6.56 -1.12
C LEU A 159 8.83 -6.68 -2.02
N VAL A 160 8.86 -5.92 -3.12
CA VAL A 160 9.95 -5.93 -4.10
C VAL A 160 10.63 -4.57 -4.10
N ASP A 161 11.93 -4.54 -3.83
CA ASP A 161 12.70 -3.30 -3.77
C ASP A 161 13.04 -2.81 -5.18
N GLN A 162 12.66 -1.57 -5.54
CA GLN A 162 12.98 -1.02 -6.88
C GLN A 162 14.40 -0.47 -7.01
N SER A 163 15.16 -0.39 -5.91
CA SER A 163 16.53 0.17 -5.91
C SER A 163 17.63 -0.89 -5.89
N GLN A 164 17.29 -2.13 -5.57
CA GLN A 164 18.22 -3.25 -5.46
C GLN A 164 17.53 -4.59 -5.68
N CYS A 165 18.25 -5.60 -6.15
CA CYS A 165 17.72 -6.95 -6.34
C CYS A 165 17.48 -7.62 -4.99
N ARG A 166 16.35 -7.29 -4.36
CA ARG A 166 15.92 -7.78 -3.06
C ARG A 166 14.40 -7.88 -2.97
N VAL A 167 13.92 -8.99 -2.42
CA VAL A 167 12.52 -9.27 -2.13
C VAL A 167 12.36 -9.60 -0.65
N THR A 168 11.32 -9.07 -0.01
CA THR A 168 10.89 -9.48 1.32
C THR A 168 9.57 -10.20 1.19
N CYS A 169 9.50 -11.42 1.68
CA CYS A 169 8.31 -12.26 1.62
C CYS A 169 7.76 -12.50 3.03
N TYR A 170 6.47 -12.26 3.22
CA TYR A 170 5.74 -12.56 4.44
C TYR A 170 4.72 -13.65 4.13
N ARG A 171 4.71 -14.72 4.95
CA ARG A 171 3.82 -15.87 4.75
C ARG A 171 2.93 -16.08 5.96
N ARG A 172 1.68 -16.44 5.72
CA ARG A 172 0.76 -16.85 6.78
C ARG A 172 1.31 -18.06 7.55
N SER A 173 1.86 -19.04 6.84
CA SER A 173 2.42 -20.29 7.41
C SER A 173 3.57 -20.08 8.39
N THR A 174 4.30 -18.95 8.30
CA THR A 174 5.40 -18.58 9.22
C THR A 174 4.99 -17.49 10.22
N GLY A 175 3.68 -17.24 10.37
CA GLY A 175 3.17 -16.18 11.26
C GLY A 175 3.58 -14.78 10.81
N TRP A 176 3.76 -14.57 9.50
CA TRP A 176 4.15 -13.28 8.90
C TRP A 176 5.56 -12.81 9.30
N THR A 177 6.44 -13.76 9.62
CA THR A 177 7.87 -13.47 9.82
C THR A 177 8.51 -13.14 8.46
N PRO A 178 9.30 -12.04 8.36
CA PRO A 178 9.94 -11.68 7.09
C PRO A 178 11.00 -12.69 6.68
N GLU A 179 10.95 -13.11 5.44
CA GLU A 179 11.96 -13.86 4.71
C GLU A 179 12.61 -12.92 3.69
N PHE A 180 13.94 -12.84 3.68
CA PHE A 180 14.67 -11.96 2.77
C PHE A 180 15.35 -12.78 1.69
N LEU A 181 15.10 -12.42 0.43
CA LEU A 181 15.75 -12.96 -0.75
C LEU A 181 16.60 -11.86 -1.38
N SER A 182 17.86 -12.15 -1.69
CA SER A 182 18.78 -11.16 -2.23
C SER A 182 19.74 -11.78 -3.25
N GLY A 183 19.82 -11.15 -4.42
CA GLY A 183 20.62 -11.62 -5.54
C GLY A 183 19.84 -12.35 -6.61
N ALA A 184 20.36 -12.33 -7.82
CA ALA A 184 19.64 -12.72 -9.04
C ALA A 184 19.22 -14.22 -9.06
N ASP A 185 19.97 -15.08 -8.38
CA ASP A 185 19.75 -16.54 -8.40
C ASP A 185 18.79 -17.04 -7.32
N GLU A 186 18.48 -16.21 -6.32
CA GLU A 186 17.46 -16.53 -5.32
C GLU A 186 16.09 -16.67 -5.98
N VAL A 187 15.25 -17.52 -5.41
CA VAL A 187 13.94 -17.87 -5.99
C VAL A 187 12.82 -17.51 -5.04
N LEU A 188 11.93 -16.65 -5.48
CA LEU A 188 10.65 -16.44 -4.81
C LEU A 188 9.73 -17.61 -5.09
N VAL A 189 9.26 -18.29 -4.04
CA VAL A 189 8.34 -19.42 -4.13
C VAL A 189 6.99 -19.05 -3.51
N VAL A 190 5.89 -19.32 -4.21
CA VAL A 190 4.51 -19.12 -3.73
C VAL A 190 3.77 -20.47 -3.78
N PRO A 191 3.87 -21.28 -2.71
CA PRO A 191 3.35 -22.66 -2.71
C PRO A 191 1.84 -22.74 -2.98
N ALA A 192 1.05 -21.80 -2.48
CA ALA A 192 -0.41 -21.72 -2.69
C ALA A 192 -0.80 -21.67 -4.18
N LEU A 193 0.09 -21.17 -5.05
CA LEU A 193 -0.11 -21.08 -6.50
C LEU A 193 0.68 -22.15 -7.27
N GLY A 194 1.51 -22.97 -6.59
CA GLY A 194 2.48 -23.83 -7.23
C GLY A 194 3.42 -23.04 -8.15
N TRP A 195 3.79 -21.81 -7.78
CA TRP A 195 4.56 -20.88 -8.58
C TRP A 195 5.89 -20.54 -7.93
N SER A 196 6.89 -20.39 -8.77
CA SER A 196 8.20 -19.91 -8.36
C SER A 196 8.83 -19.08 -9.48
N ILE A 197 9.65 -18.09 -9.10
CA ILE A 197 10.34 -17.21 -10.04
C ILE A 197 11.72 -16.82 -9.49
N PRO A 198 12.80 -16.97 -10.27
CA PRO A 198 14.10 -16.41 -9.90
C PRO A 198 14.05 -14.88 -9.87
N LEU A 199 14.78 -14.25 -8.97
CA LEU A 199 14.79 -12.80 -8.88
C LEU A 199 15.30 -12.13 -10.16
N ARG A 200 16.20 -12.76 -10.91
CA ARG A 200 16.66 -12.27 -12.21
C ARG A 200 15.52 -11.96 -13.18
N GLU A 201 14.45 -12.77 -13.15
CA GLU A 201 13.28 -12.58 -14.01
C GLU A 201 12.40 -11.42 -13.54
N ILE A 202 12.28 -11.26 -12.20
CA ILE A 202 11.58 -10.11 -11.61
C ILE A 202 12.26 -8.79 -12.00
N TYR A 203 13.60 -8.79 -12.00
CA TYR A 203 14.42 -7.60 -12.25
C TYR A 203 14.94 -7.50 -13.69
N GLU A 204 14.42 -8.32 -14.61
CA GLU A 204 14.80 -8.24 -16.03
C GLU A 204 14.57 -6.82 -16.57
N ARG A 205 15.55 -6.28 -17.30
CA ARG A 205 15.53 -4.92 -17.92
C ARG A 205 15.46 -3.75 -16.93
N THR A 206 15.72 -3.96 -15.66
CA THR A 206 15.78 -2.88 -14.67
C THR A 206 17.18 -2.28 -14.51
N GLY A 207 18.21 -2.97 -14.99
CA GLY A 207 19.63 -2.64 -14.73
C GLY A 207 20.14 -3.04 -13.35
N LEU A 208 19.31 -3.68 -12.52
CA LEU A 208 19.67 -4.11 -11.15
C LEU A 208 20.25 -5.52 -11.09
N VAL A 209 20.19 -6.27 -12.17
CA VAL A 209 20.81 -7.57 -12.37
C VAL A 209 21.62 -7.55 -13.66
N ALA A 210 22.77 -8.26 -13.68
CA ALA A 210 23.51 -8.46 -14.91
C ALA A 210 22.67 -9.31 -15.87
N GLY A 211 22.58 -8.85 -17.13
CA GLY A 211 21.89 -9.57 -18.21
C GLY A 211 22.71 -10.77 -18.66
#